data_68c3ca496eff9007eefc1e87b5a6f849
#
_entry.id   68c3ca496eff9007eefc1e87b5a6f849
#
_cell.length_a   1.000
_cell.length_b   1.000
_cell.length_c   1.000
_cell.angle_alpha   90.00
_cell.angle_beta   90.00
_cell.angle_gamma   90.00
#
_symmetry.space_group_name_H-M   'P 1'
#
loop_
_entity.id
_entity.type
_entity.pdbx_description
1 polymer ?
#
loop_
_entity_poly.entity_id
_entity_poly.type
_entity_poly.pdbx_seq_one_letter_code
_entity_poly.pdbx_strand_id
1 'polypeptide(L)'
;YYPIVYANDYWLTNKIDSSIPQKYPIWVARYNVKHTFATPVMWQASSTGRVAGINGDVDINFQYQSFEGKTPANTWRTIGGKRYCYRNYQPQKSTWVQEQGKWYYLDANGVMTTGWILVNNQWYFMDETGKMLTGTINSNGKTYYLAADGHMLANATVTLNGVKYQADSSGALSGNVANGV
;
A
#
# COMPACT_ATOMS: atom_id res chain seq x y z
N TYR A 1 -4.90 0.89 -11.36
CA TYR A 1 -6.37 0.87 -11.46
C TYR A 1 -6.80 0.29 -12.78
N TYR A 2 -7.85 -0.55 -12.76
CA TYR A 2 -8.54 -1.00 -13.96
C TYR A 2 -9.85 -0.22 -14.03
N PRO A 3 -9.92 0.88 -14.80
CA PRO A 3 -11.08 1.75 -14.82
C PRO A 3 -12.26 1.04 -15.48
N ILE A 4 -13.44 1.15 -14.88
CA ILE A 4 -14.70 0.66 -15.42
C ILE A 4 -15.66 1.84 -15.46
N VAL A 5 -16.37 2.02 -16.56
CA VAL A 5 -17.43 3.04 -16.67
C VAL A 5 -18.74 2.44 -16.24
N TYR A 6 -19.32 2.99 -15.17
CA TYR A 6 -20.67 2.63 -14.70
C TYR A 6 -21.68 3.63 -15.23
N ALA A 7 -22.66 3.15 -15.96
CA ALA A 7 -23.77 3.98 -16.45
C ALA A 7 -25.01 3.11 -16.74
N ASN A 8 -26.19 3.73 -16.78
CA ASN A 8 -27.37 3.02 -17.23
C ASN A 8 -27.39 2.84 -18.77
N ASP A 9 -28.19 1.91 -19.21
CA ASP A 9 -28.31 1.51 -20.61
C ASP A 9 -28.66 2.68 -21.55
N TYR A 10 -29.54 3.57 -21.11
CA TYR A 10 -29.93 4.75 -21.86
C TYR A 10 -28.75 5.74 -22.06
N TRP A 11 -27.96 6.00 -21.02
CA TRP A 11 -26.81 6.89 -21.09
C TRP A 11 -25.71 6.33 -21.99
N LEU A 12 -25.45 5.03 -21.88
CA LEU A 12 -24.46 4.34 -22.72
C LEU A 12 -24.80 4.42 -24.21
N THR A 13 -26.11 4.40 -24.54
CA THR A 13 -26.59 4.39 -25.93
C THR A 13 -26.76 5.80 -26.49
N ASN A 14 -27.13 6.80 -25.65
CA ASN A 14 -27.64 8.06 -26.15
C ASN A 14 -26.88 9.31 -25.66
N LYS A 15 -26.05 9.20 -24.64
CA LYS A 15 -25.43 10.35 -23.97
C LYS A 15 -23.91 10.27 -23.84
N ILE A 16 -23.35 9.09 -23.74
CA ILE A 16 -21.91 8.88 -23.61
C ILE A 16 -21.31 8.79 -25.01
N ASP A 17 -20.17 9.48 -25.22
CA ASP A 17 -19.44 9.40 -26.47
C ASP A 17 -19.11 7.94 -26.82
N SER A 18 -19.36 7.54 -28.06
CA SER A 18 -19.23 6.16 -28.54
C SER A 18 -17.79 5.62 -28.45
N SER A 19 -16.79 6.47 -28.31
CA SER A 19 -15.41 6.05 -28.08
C SER A 19 -15.18 5.52 -26.67
N ILE A 20 -15.99 5.93 -25.69
CA ILE A 20 -15.82 5.54 -24.29
C ILE A 20 -16.03 4.03 -24.09
N PRO A 21 -17.13 3.40 -24.58
CA PRO A 21 -17.32 1.95 -24.49
C PRO A 21 -16.28 1.13 -25.27
N GLN A 22 -15.64 1.73 -26.28
CA GLN A 22 -14.55 1.07 -27.00
C GLN A 22 -13.25 1.08 -26.23
N LYS A 23 -13.03 2.11 -25.39
CA LYS A 23 -11.79 2.33 -24.63
C LYS A 23 -11.84 1.72 -23.23
N TYR A 24 -13.02 1.68 -22.61
CA TYR A 24 -13.16 1.25 -21.21
C TYR A 24 -14.21 0.14 -21.09
N PRO A 25 -13.99 -0.84 -20.19
CA PRO A 25 -15.00 -1.82 -19.83
C PRO A 25 -16.25 -1.16 -19.24
N ILE A 26 -17.41 -1.71 -19.51
CA ILE A 26 -18.70 -1.14 -19.12
C ILE A 26 -19.36 -2.00 -18.03
N TRP A 27 -19.76 -1.36 -16.95
CA TRP A 27 -20.69 -1.88 -15.95
C TRP A 27 -22.04 -1.20 -16.18
N VAL A 28 -22.97 -1.94 -16.83
CA VAL A 28 -24.27 -1.39 -17.17
C VAL A 28 -25.26 -1.57 -16.02
N ALA A 29 -26.00 -0.51 -15.70
CA ALA A 29 -27.13 -0.56 -14.77
C ALA A 29 -28.44 -0.62 -15.55
N ARG A 30 -29.24 -1.68 -15.34
CA ARG A 30 -30.62 -1.80 -15.82
C ARG A 30 -31.37 -2.80 -14.96
N TYR A 31 -32.39 -2.31 -14.25
CA TYR A 31 -33.07 -3.09 -13.22
C TYR A 31 -34.23 -3.87 -13.79
N ASN A 32 -34.44 -5.07 -13.28
CA ASN A 32 -35.60 -5.97 -13.55
C ASN A 32 -35.79 -6.44 -15.01
N VAL A 33 -34.93 -5.99 -15.93
CA VAL A 33 -34.92 -6.46 -17.32
C VAL A 33 -33.46 -6.51 -17.80
N LYS A 34 -33.17 -7.46 -18.69
CA LYS A 34 -31.82 -7.57 -19.25
C LYS A 34 -31.45 -6.30 -20.02
N HIS A 35 -30.21 -5.87 -19.85
CA HIS A 35 -29.65 -4.74 -20.59
C HIS A 35 -29.61 -4.99 -22.10
N THR A 36 -29.63 -3.94 -22.89
CA THR A 36 -29.47 -3.99 -24.35
C THR A 36 -28.05 -3.70 -24.83
N PHE A 37 -27.18 -3.24 -23.93
CA PHE A 37 -25.79 -2.98 -24.26
C PHE A 37 -25.07 -4.28 -24.69
N ALA A 38 -24.33 -4.24 -25.81
CA ALA A 38 -23.86 -5.45 -26.49
C ALA A 38 -22.82 -6.25 -25.70
N THR A 39 -21.84 -5.56 -25.10
CA THR A 39 -20.64 -6.19 -24.49
C THR A 39 -20.30 -5.63 -23.12
N PRO A 40 -21.18 -5.69 -22.12
CA PRO A 40 -20.82 -5.25 -20.78
C PRO A 40 -19.90 -6.29 -20.12
N VAL A 41 -19.04 -5.82 -19.23
CA VAL A 41 -18.24 -6.69 -18.36
C VAL A 41 -18.99 -7.03 -17.07
N MET A 42 -19.89 -6.15 -16.66
CA MET A 42 -20.81 -6.36 -15.52
C MET A 42 -22.19 -5.78 -15.80
N TRP A 43 -23.18 -6.33 -15.14
CA TRP A 43 -24.57 -5.86 -15.18
C TRP A 43 -25.13 -5.77 -13.75
N GLN A 44 -25.57 -4.57 -13.35
CA GLN A 44 -26.38 -4.39 -12.14
C GLN A 44 -27.85 -4.62 -12.50
N ALA A 45 -28.37 -5.75 -12.08
CA ALA A 45 -29.73 -6.20 -12.41
C ALA A 45 -30.79 -5.69 -11.43
N SER A 46 -30.40 -5.37 -10.22
CA SER A 46 -31.30 -4.85 -9.17
C SER A 46 -30.50 -3.96 -8.20
N SER A 47 -31.19 -2.97 -7.65
CA SER A 47 -30.75 -2.18 -6.49
C SER A 47 -31.54 -2.49 -5.22
N THR A 48 -32.48 -3.45 -5.29
CA THR A 48 -33.38 -3.84 -4.19
C THR A 48 -33.37 -5.36 -3.97
N GLY A 49 -32.22 -5.99 -4.23
CA GLY A 49 -32.03 -7.42 -3.99
C GLY A 49 -32.10 -7.77 -2.51
N ARG A 50 -32.33 -9.06 -2.21
CA ARG A 50 -32.30 -9.59 -0.85
C ARG A 50 -31.28 -10.71 -0.76
N VAL A 51 -30.46 -10.66 0.28
CA VAL A 51 -29.47 -11.70 0.60
C VAL A 51 -29.68 -12.17 2.03
N ALA A 52 -29.74 -13.47 2.25
CA ALA A 52 -29.91 -14.03 3.58
C ALA A 52 -28.80 -13.55 4.54
N GLY A 53 -29.21 -13.06 5.72
CA GLY A 53 -28.28 -12.51 6.71
C GLY A 53 -27.92 -11.03 6.55
N ILE A 54 -28.42 -10.35 5.51
CA ILE A 54 -28.25 -8.92 5.31
C ILE A 54 -29.58 -8.19 5.46
N ASN A 55 -29.63 -7.19 6.37
CA ASN A 55 -30.78 -6.30 6.51
C ASN A 55 -30.70 -5.14 5.51
N GLY A 56 -31.76 -4.93 4.75
CA GLY A 56 -31.88 -3.87 3.76
C GLY A 56 -31.71 -4.35 2.33
N ASP A 57 -31.73 -3.38 1.43
CA ASP A 57 -31.57 -3.61 0.01
C ASP A 57 -30.11 -3.78 -0.36
N VAL A 58 -29.84 -4.66 -1.30
CA VAL A 58 -28.52 -4.89 -1.86
C VAL A 58 -28.55 -4.84 -3.38
N ASP A 59 -27.43 -4.41 -3.96
CA ASP A 59 -27.23 -4.47 -5.40
C ASP A 59 -26.99 -5.93 -5.83
N ILE A 60 -27.74 -6.38 -6.85
CA ILE A 60 -27.50 -7.67 -7.49
C ILE A 60 -26.77 -7.44 -8.81
N ASN A 61 -25.57 -8.00 -8.91
CA ASN A 61 -24.69 -7.83 -10.06
C ASN A 61 -24.36 -9.18 -10.69
N PHE A 62 -24.36 -9.21 -12.01
CA PHE A 62 -23.82 -10.31 -12.82
C PHE A 62 -22.49 -9.86 -13.42
N GLN A 63 -21.46 -10.66 -13.21
CA GLN A 63 -20.15 -10.45 -13.82
C GLN A 63 -20.02 -11.35 -15.03
N TYR A 64 -19.79 -10.77 -16.21
CA TYR A 64 -19.64 -11.50 -17.47
C TYR A 64 -18.19 -11.77 -17.84
N GLN A 65 -17.27 -10.96 -17.31
CA GLN A 65 -15.84 -11.10 -17.58
C GLN A 65 -15.06 -11.12 -16.27
N SER A 66 -14.15 -12.08 -16.13
CA SER A 66 -13.23 -12.10 -15.00
C SER A 66 -12.29 -10.90 -15.02
N PHE A 67 -12.09 -10.31 -13.86
CA PHE A 67 -11.06 -9.28 -13.63
C PHE A 67 -9.78 -9.87 -13.04
N GLU A 68 -9.72 -11.17 -12.88
CA GLU A 68 -8.53 -11.88 -12.44
C GLU A 68 -7.36 -11.57 -13.39
N GLY A 69 -6.20 -11.24 -12.84
CA GLY A 69 -5.04 -10.81 -13.61
C GLY A 69 -5.11 -9.41 -14.25
N LYS A 70 -6.28 -8.74 -14.26
CA LYS A 70 -6.41 -7.35 -14.72
C LYS A 70 -5.81 -6.35 -13.73
N THR A 71 -5.85 -6.71 -12.46
CA THR A 71 -5.14 -5.98 -11.40
C THR A 71 -4.18 -6.97 -10.76
N PRO A 72 -2.89 -6.70 -10.69
CA PRO A 72 -1.94 -7.64 -10.06
C PRO A 72 -2.33 -7.94 -8.62
N ALA A 73 -2.34 -9.23 -8.25
CA ALA A 73 -2.62 -9.68 -6.89
C ALA A 73 -1.63 -9.07 -5.88
N ASN A 74 -0.38 -8.90 -6.34
CA ASN A 74 0.71 -8.29 -5.58
C ASN A 74 1.09 -6.99 -6.27
N THR A 75 0.89 -5.86 -5.60
CA THR A 75 1.15 -4.55 -6.20
C THR A 75 1.31 -3.46 -5.16
N TRP A 76 2.00 -2.41 -5.53
CA TRP A 76 2.00 -1.14 -4.82
C TRP A 76 1.05 -0.16 -5.50
N ARG A 77 0.35 0.65 -4.71
CA ARG A 77 -0.58 1.68 -5.20
C ARG A 77 -0.40 2.98 -4.44
N THR A 78 -0.53 4.09 -5.16
CA THR A 78 -0.60 5.42 -4.55
C THR A 78 -2.05 5.90 -4.63
N ILE A 79 -2.61 6.21 -3.47
CA ILE A 79 -4.01 6.67 -3.31
C ILE A 79 -3.97 7.92 -2.43
N GLY A 80 -4.42 9.05 -2.95
CA GLY A 80 -4.40 10.32 -2.21
C GLY A 80 -2.98 10.72 -1.74
N GLY A 81 -1.96 10.48 -2.56
CA GLY A 81 -0.56 10.77 -2.23
C GLY A 81 0.10 9.77 -1.26
N LYS A 82 -0.64 8.83 -0.71
CA LYS A 82 -0.14 7.79 0.20
C LYS A 82 0.10 6.48 -0.54
N ARG A 83 1.16 5.77 -0.17
CA ARG A 83 1.56 4.52 -0.82
C ARG A 83 1.12 3.32 0.00
N TYR A 84 0.51 2.33 -0.65
CA TYR A 84 -0.04 1.10 -0.06
C TYR A 84 0.52 -0.12 -0.77
N CYS A 85 0.71 -1.22 -0.04
CA CYS A 85 1.09 -2.50 -0.60
C CYS A 85 -0.07 -3.50 -0.50
N TYR A 86 -0.30 -4.25 -1.57
CA TYR A 86 -1.28 -5.33 -1.62
C TYR A 86 -0.57 -6.65 -1.90
N ARG A 87 -0.97 -7.72 -1.19
CA ARG A 87 -0.57 -9.10 -1.45
C ARG A 87 -1.83 -9.96 -1.49
N ASN A 88 -1.97 -10.77 -2.53
CA ASN A 88 -3.18 -11.56 -2.78
C ASN A 88 -4.46 -10.71 -2.70
N TYR A 89 -4.45 -9.53 -3.34
CA TYR A 89 -5.52 -8.52 -3.32
C TYR A 89 -5.81 -7.92 -1.93
N GLN A 90 -5.13 -8.33 -0.87
CA GLN A 90 -5.34 -7.83 0.49
C GLN A 90 -4.34 -6.70 0.82
N PRO A 91 -4.81 -5.58 1.40
CA PRO A 91 -3.93 -4.52 1.85
C PRO A 91 -3.06 -5.02 3.00
N GLN A 92 -1.76 -4.77 2.91
CA GLN A 92 -0.83 -5.07 3.98
C GLN A 92 -0.90 -3.97 5.04
N LYS A 93 -0.95 -4.35 6.34
CA LYS A 93 -1.06 -3.43 7.47
C LYS A 93 -0.23 -3.93 8.65
N SER A 94 0.35 -3.00 9.41
CA SER A 94 1.18 -3.30 10.60
C SER A 94 2.21 -4.39 10.31
N THR A 95 2.88 -4.32 9.16
CA THR A 95 3.75 -5.41 8.71
C THR A 95 4.91 -4.93 7.85
N TRP A 96 5.98 -5.70 7.89
CA TRP A 96 7.12 -5.56 6.99
C TRP A 96 6.83 -6.20 5.63
N VAL A 97 7.25 -5.56 4.57
CA VAL A 97 7.16 -6.07 3.19
C VAL A 97 8.52 -5.97 2.53
N GLN A 98 8.97 -7.06 1.92
CA GLN A 98 10.16 -7.05 1.11
C GLN A 98 9.79 -6.95 -0.38
N GLU A 99 10.46 -6.04 -1.09
CA GLU A 99 10.33 -5.86 -2.53
C GLU A 99 11.72 -5.62 -3.14
N GLN A 100 12.11 -6.45 -4.10
CA GLN A 100 13.43 -6.36 -4.75
C GLN A 100 14.61 -6.25 -3.76
N GLY A 101 14.59 -7.05 -2.69
CA GLY A 101 15.62 -7.06 -1.65
C GLY A 101 15.59 -5.87 -0.68
N LYS A 102 14.65 -4.94 -0.80
CA LYS A 102 14.49 -3.77 0.08
C LYS A 102 13.32 -4.00 1.02
N TRP A 103 13.44 -3.55 2.28
CA TRP A 103 12.40 -3.65 3.29
C TRP A 103 11.62 -2.34 3.41
N TYR A 104 10.32 -2.47 3.58
CA TYR A 104 9.34 -1.40 3.77
C TYR A 104 8.41 -1.76 4.94
N TYR A 105 7.90 -0.78 5.65
CA TYR A 105 6.90 -1.01 6.70
C TYR A 105 5.60 -0.29 6.38
N LEU A 106 4.48 -1.01 6.53
CA LEU A 106 3.13 -0.48 6.41
C LEU A 106 2.55 -0.28 7.81
N ASP A 107 2.04 0.92 8.09
CA ASP A 107 1.41 1.24 9.37
C ASP A 107 0.06 0.53 9.57
N ALA A 108 -0.63 0.81 10.68
CA ALA A 108 -1.94 0.23 10.98
C ALA A 108 -3.04 0.60 9.97
N ASN A 109 -2.85 1.70 9.24
CA ASN A 109 -3.74 2.12 8.15
C ASN A 109 -3.35 1.52 6.80
N GLY A 110 -2.22 0.79 6.75
CA GLY A 110 -1.64 0.23 5.52
C GLY A 110 -0.84 1.24 4.71
N VAL A 111 -0.51 2.40 5.27
CA VAL A 111 0.30 3.41 4.60
C VAL A 111 1.77 3.09 4.77
N MET A 112 2.53 3.15 3.69
CA MET A 112 3.99 3.02 3.72
C MET A 112 4.59 4.14 4.56
N THR A 113 5.44 3.77 5.51
CA THR A 113 6.08 4.71 6.45
C THR A 113 7.39 5.27 5.89
N THR A 114 7.76 6.48 6.36
CA THR A 114 9.03 7.15 6.13
C THR A 114 9.55 7.74 7.45
N GLY A 115 10.84 8.03 7.54
CA GLY A 115 11.44 8.55 8.75
C GLY A 115 11.57 7.48 9.85
N TRP A 116 11.61 7.95 11.10
CA TRP A 116 11.72 7.06 12.27
C TRP A 116 10.41 6.33 12.56
N ILE A 117 10.51 5.03 12.77
CA ILE A 117 9.39 4.17 13.18
C ILE A 117 9.78 3.29 14.36
N LEU A 118 8.82 3.05 15.25
CA LEU A 118 8.97 2.12 16.36
C LEU A 118 8.16 0.86 16.10
N VAL A 119 8.84 -0.28 15.99
CA VAL A 119 8.20 -1.58 15.76
C VAL A 119 8.73 -2.58 16.78
N ASN A 120 7.85 -3.23 17.53
CA ASN A 120 8.23 -4.19 18.57
C ASN A 120 9.32 -3.67 19.54
N ASN A 121 9.20 -2.41 19.96
CA ASN A 121 10.14 -1.73 20.86
C ASN A 121 11.54 -1.48 20.29
N GLN A 122 11.72 -1.60 18.98
CA GLN A 122 12.95 -1.29 18.26
C GLN A 122 12.71 -0.16 17.27
N TRP A 123 13.65 0.80 17.20
CA TRP A 123 13.62 1.90 16.27
C TRP A 123 14.26 1.51 14.93
N TYR A 124 13.63 1.93 13.85
CA TYR A 124 14.10 1.78 12.47
C TYR A 124 14.00 3.12 11.76
N PHE A 125 14.78 3.31 10.71
CA PHE A 125 14.70 4.50 9.89
C PHE A 125 14.43 4.15 8.43
N MET A 126 13.36 4.76 7.89
CA MET A 126 12.94 4.61 6.52
C MET A 126 13.31 5.87 5.74
N ASP A 127 13.93 5.74 4.57
CA ASP A 127 14.22 6.90 3.72
C ASP A 127 12.92 7.50 3.12
N GLU A 128 13.06 8.58 2.35
CA GLU A 128 11.93 9.27 1.71
C GLU A 128 11.15 8.38 0.72
N THR A 129 11.79 7.32 0.21
CA THR A 129 11.16 6.32 -0.66
C THR A 129 10.48 5.20 0.12
N GLY A 130 10.58 5.21 1.46
CA GLY A 130 10.06 4.20 2.38
C GLY A 130 10.97 2.98 2.56
N LYS A 131 12.19 3.00 2.00
CA LYS A 131 13.16 1.91 2.16
C LYS A 131 13.80 1.97 3.53
N MET A 132 13.84 0.82 4.23
CA MET A 132 14.59 0.67 5.47
C MET A 132 16.09 0.86 5.23
N LEU A 133 16.72 1.71 6.05
CA LEU A 133 18.16 1.94 6.03
C LEU A 133 18.88 1.05 7.04
N THR A 134 20.17 0.85 6.80
CA THR A 134 21.13 0.17 7.68
C THR A 134 22.44 0.96 7.70
N GLY A 135 23.29 0.71 8.70
CA GLY A 135 24.56 1.44 8.84
C GLY A 135 24.37 2.83 9.44
N THR A 136 25.27 3.73 9.12
CA THR A 136 25.31 5.09 9.69
C THR A 136 24.31 6.00 8.96
N ILE A 137 23.49 6.71 9.73
CA ILE A 137 22.56 7.73 9.22
C ILE A 137 22.72 9.04 10.01
N ASN A 138 22.38 10.15 9.38
CA ASN A 138 22.25 11.45 10.03
C ASN A 138 20.78 11.88 10.05
N SER A 139 20.29 12.24 11.22
CA SER A 139 18.92 12.73 11.41
C SER A 139 18.92 13.84 12.47
N ASN A 140 18.31 14.98 12.14
CA ASN A 140 18.20 16.15 13.03
C ASN A 140 19.54 16.57 13.67
N GLY A 141 20.62 16.57 12.88
CA GLY A 141 21.95 16.96 13.32
C GLY A 141 22.68 15.97 14.23
N LYS A 142 22.12 14.77 14.42
CA LYS A 142 22.73 13.67 15.16
C LYS A 142 23.01 12.49 14.25
N THR A 143 24.04 11.73 14.59
CA THR A 143 24.42 10.50 13.89
C THR A 143 23.91 9.29 14.67
N TYR A 144 23.37 8.30 13.97
CA TYR A 144 22.88 7.05 14.51
C TYR A 144 23.47 5.87 13.75
N TYR A 145 23.46 4.70 14.37
CA TYR A 145 23.85 3.47 13.69
C TYR A 145 22.72 2.46 13.73
N LEU A 146 22.37 1.98 12.54
CA LEU A 146 21.36 0.95 12.32
C LEU A 146 22.08 -0.37 12.05
N ALA A 147 21.72 -1.41 12.77
CA ALA A 147 22.29 -2.75 12.61
C ALA A 147 21.94 -3.34 11.21
N ALA A 148 22.51 -4.51 10.91
CA ALA A 148 22.28 -5.16 9.61
C ALA A 148 20.81 -5.53 9.34
N ASP A 149 20.03 -5.75 10.39
CA ASP A 149 18.58 -6.00 10.34
C ASP A 149 17.75 -4.71 10.40
N GLY A 150 18.40 -3.53 10.44
CA GLY A 150 17.80 -2.21 10.40
C GLY A 150 17.47 -1.60 11.76
N HIS A 151 17.52 -2.33 12.88
CA HIS A 151 17.22 -1.70 14.17
C HIS A 151 18.33 -0.75 14.64
N MET A 152 17.93 0.35 15.27
CA MET A 152 18.85 1.34 15.83
C MET A 152 19.55 0.79 17.08
N LEU A 153 20.86 0.91 17.14
CA LEU A 153 21.62 0.61 18.36
C LEU A 153 21.52 1.77 19.36
N ALA A 154 21.22 1.46 20.61
CA ALA A 154 21.20 2.37 21.74
C ALA A 154 21.91 1.73 22.95
N ASN A 155 22.48 2.54 23.85
CA ASN A 155 23.27 2.09 24.99
C ASN A 155 24.37 1.07 24.61
N ALA A 156 25.01 1.28 23.48
CA ALA A 156 25.93 0.32 22.86
C ALA A 156 27.18 1.00 22.32
N THR A 157 28.30 0.25 22.26
CA THR A 157 29.51 0.68 21.57
C THR A 157 29.44 0.25 20.10
N VAL A 158 29.62 1.17 19.19
CA VAL A 158 29.65 0.96 17.73
C VAL A 158 31.07 1.20 17.22
N THR A 159 31.65 0.24 16.48
CA THR A 159 32.96 0.43 15.86
C THR A 159 32.79 0.75 14.37
N LEU A 160 33.19 1.92 13.95
CA LEU A 160 33.16 2.40 12.58
C LEU A 160 34.57 2.68 12.09
N ASN A 161 35.02 1.99 11.04
CA ASN A 161 36.38 2.16 10.48
C ASN A 161 37.51 2.09 11.53
N GLY A 162 37.36 1.15 12.51
CA GLY A 162 38.35 0.99 13.58
C GLY A 162 38.21 1.98 14.75
N VAL A 163 37.30 2.94 14.66
CA VAL A 163 37.02 3.92 15.70
C VAL A 163 35.79 3.54 16.49
N LYS A 164 35.90 3.58 17.84
CA LYS A 164 34.78 3.28 18.73
C LYS A 164 33.96 4.54 19.05
N TYR A 165 32.63 4.40 18.91
CA TYR A 165 31.65 5.43 19.26
C TYR A 165 30.70 4.86 20.32
N GLN A 166 30.18 5.72 21.18
CA GLN A 166 29.15 5.34 22.15
C GLN A 166 27.80 5.83 21.66
N ALA A 167 26.85 4.90 21.46
CA ALA A 167 25.45 5.23 21.28
C ALA A 167 24.81 5.43 22.68
N ASP A 168 24.21 6.60 22.90
CA ASP A 168 23.49 6.90 24.13
C ASP A 168 22.13 6.18 24.20
N SER A 169 21.33 6.47 25.24
CA SER A 169 19.98 5.86 25.38
C SER A 169 19.02 6.27 24.28
N SER A 170 19.29 7.38 23.58
CA SER A 170 18.50 7.81 22.40
C SER A 170 19.04 7.23 21.08
N GLY A 171 20.15 6.48 21.13
CA GLY A 171 20.85 5.94 19.96
C GLY A 171 21.81 6.93 19.29
N ALA A 172 21.90 8.17 19.78
CA ALA A 172 22.80 9.15 19.19
C ALA A 172 24.27 8.81 19.48
N LEU A 173 25.08 8.75 18.42
CA LEU A 173 26.51 8.51 18.54
C LEU A 173 27.22 9.76 19.08
N SER A 174 27.91 9.62 20.16
CA SER A 174 28.84 10.61 20.69
C SER A 174 30.30 10.20 20.44
N GLY A 175 31.15 11.17 20.20
CA GLY A 175 32.58 11.14 19.83
C GLY A 175 33.42 9.94 20.18
N ASN A 176 34.62 9.95 19.60
CA ASN A 176 35.70 9.01 19.78
C ASN A 176 35.82 8.55 21.25
N VAL A 177 35.37 7.33 21.57
CA VAL A 177 35.76 6.72 22.84
C VAL A 177 37.20 6.30 22.63
N ALA A 178 38.13 7.17 23.02
CA ALA A 178 39.52 6.82 23.06
C ALA A 178 39.69 5.47 23.74
N ASN A 179 40.49 4.57 23.16
CA ASN A 179 40.85 3.30 23.79
C ASN A 179 41.31 3.64 25.19
N GLY A 180 40.50 3.29 26.22
CA GLY A 180 40.94 3.40 27.60
C GLY A 180 42.25 2.62 27.74
N VAL A 181 43.29 3.33 28.14
CA VAL A 181 44.55 2.77 28.58
C VAL A 181 44.32 1.98 29.85
#